data_f3465abe2e10d3ab7c1a67557fd3dce5
#
_entry.id   f3465abe2e10d3ab7c1a67557fd3dce5
#
_cell.length_a   1.000
_cell.length_b   1.000
_cell.length_c   1.000
_cell.angle_alpha   90.00
_cell.angle_beta   90.00
_cell.angle_gamma   90.00
#
_symmetry.space_group_name_H-M   'P 1'
#
loop_
_entity.id
_entity.type
_entity.pdbx_description
1 polymer ?
#
loop_
_entity_poly.entity_id
_entity_poly.type
_entity_poly.pdbx_seq_one_letter_code
_entity_poly.pdbx_strand_id
1 'polypeptide(L)'
;MADQKIDNLLNLAMEAASEERIKSKNLNVGYDSEKKLWDVIVKYSGSQSGLAGEQIQAVPLLGGYAVVTLPESEIDSYSHREQIEFIEKPKQLYFETFQGKEASCILPLQNGVSGLTGRGVLVGIVDSGIDFFHPDFRTEDGLSLIHI
;
A
#
# COMPACT_ATOMS: atom_id res chain seq x y z
N MET A 1 8.35 -13.07 -23.03
CA MET A 1 8.88 -13.64 -21.76
C MET A 1 8.64 -12.57 -20.71
N ALA A 2 7.89 -12.86 -19.65
CA ALA A 2 7.64 -11.86 -18.61
C ALA A 2 8.98 -11.41 -18.00
N ASP A 3 9.18 -10.10 -17.85
CA ASP A 3 10.39 -9.56 -17.24
C ASP A 3 10.41 -9.95 -15.74
N GLN A 4 11.52 -10.52 -15.28
CA GLN A 4 11.68 -10.91 -13.88
C GLN A 4 11.65 -9.72 -12.90
N LYS A 5 11.81 -8.49 -13.40
CA LYS A 5 11.72 -7.28 -12.59
C LYS A 5 10.29 -6.77 -12.41
N ILE A 6 9.31 -7.32 -13.10
CA ILE A 6 7.91 -6.92 -13.01
C ILE A 6 7.13 -7.97 -12.20
N ASP A 7 6.37 -7.50 -11.21
CA ASP A 7 5.48 -8.35 -10.40
C ASP A 7 4.51 -9.16 -11.26
N ASN A 8 4.30 -10.42 -10.90
CA ASN A 8 3.43 -11.33 -11.62
C ASN A 8 1.98 -10.82 -11.74
N LEU A 9 1.47 -10.12 -10.73
CA LEU A 9 0.13 -9.52 -10.79
C LEU A 9 0.07 -8.33 -11.74
N LEU A 10 1.15 -7.56 -11.85
CA LEU A 10 1.24 -6.48 -12.82
C LEU A 10 1.33 -7.03 -14.26
N ASN A 11 2.16 -8.06 -14.48
CA ASN A 11 2.21 -8.76 -15.77
C ASN A 11 0.84 -9.30 -16.17
N LEU A 12 0.16 -10.00 -15.27
CA LEU A 12 -1.18 -10.52 -15.51
C LEU A 12 -2.19 -9.40 -15.80
N ALA A 13 -2.09 -8.26 -15.09
CA ALA A 13 -2.97 -7.14 -15.31
C ALA A 13 -2.76 -6.47 -16.68
N MET A 14 -1.53 -6.42 -17.17
CA MET A 14 -1.21 -5.88 -18.51
C MET A 14 -1.66 -6.82 -19.64
N GLU A 15 -1.57 -8.14 -19.42
CA GLU A 15 -1.98 -9.16 -20.40
C GLU A 15 -3.51 -9.37 -20.44
N ALA A 16 -4.22 -9.07 -19.33
CA ALA A 16 -5.65 -9.26 -19.24
C ALA A 16 -6.43 -8.29 -20.12
N ALA A 17 -7.50 -8.78 -20.76
CA ALA A 17 -8.44 -7.91 -21.46
C ALA A 17 -9.06 -6.88 -20.52
N SER A 18 -9.35 -5.68 -21.04
CA SER A 18 -9.91 -4.58 -20.23
C SER A 18 -11.17 -4.98 -19.45
N GLU A 19 -12.03 -5.82 -20.05
CA GLU A 19 -13.25 -6.33 -19.40
C GLU A 19 -12.95 -7.26 -18.22
N GLU A 20 -11.91 -8.08 -18.32
CA GLU A 20 -11.49 -9.00 -17.25
C GLU A 20 -10.80 -8.24 -16.13
N ARG A 21 -10.01 -7.24 -16.49
CA ARG A 21 -9.33 -6.35 -15.53
C ARG A 21 -10.34 -5.61 -14.66
N ILE A 22 -11.41 -5.07 -15.25
CA ILE A 22 -12.48 -4.35 -14.53
C ILE A 22 -13.27 -5.27 -13.60
N LYS A 23 -13.48 -6.53 -13.97
CA LYS A 23 -14.19 -7.53 -13.13
C LYS A 23 -13.38 -7.94 -11.90
N SER A 24 -12.08 -7.83 -11.97
CA SER A 24 -11.20 -8.17 -10.85
C SER A 24 -10.90 -6.96 -9.97
N LYS A 25 -11.31 -7.03 -8.70
CA LYS A 25 -11.02 -5.98 -7.71
C LYS A 25 -9.51 -5.73 -7.52
N ASN A 26 -8.68 -6.73 -7.79
CA ASN A 26 -7.25 -6.67 -7.53
C ASN A 26 -6.43 -6.28 -8.77
N LEU A 27 -6.84 -6.66 -9.98
CA LEU A 27 -6.06 -6.40 -11.19
C LEU A 27 -6.07 -4.93 -11.60
N ASN A 28 -7.16 -4.20 -11.30
CA ASN A 28 -7.31 -2.80 -11.71
C ASN A 28 -6.76 -1.78 -10.70
N VAL A 29 -6.25 -2.23 -9.55
CA VAL A 29 -5.70 -1.32 -8.53
C VAL A 29 -4.45 -0.64 -9.05
N GLY A 30 -4.42 0.69 -9.01
CA GLY A 30 -3.33 1.52 -9.53
C GLY A 30 -3.43 1.86 -11.01
N TYR A 31 -4.49 1.46 -11.71
CA TYR A 31 -4.69 1.77 -13.12
C TYR A 31 -5.75 2.85 -13.34
N ASP A 32 -5.36 3.93 -14.01
CA ASP A 32 -6.27 4.95 -14.53
C ASP A 32 -6.65 4.59 -15.98
N SER A 33 -7.88 4.13 -16.16
CA SER A 33 -8.38 3.70 -17.48
C SER A 33 -8.61 4.84 -18.46
N GLU A 34 -8.85 6.06 -17.98
CA GLU A 34 -9.07 7.23 -18.84
C GLU A 34 -7.75 7.71 -19.45
N LYS A 35 -6.72 7.76 -18.64
CA LYS A 35 -5.39 8.24 -19.04
C LYS A 35 -4.47 7.11 -19.49
N LYS A 36 -4.83 5.85 -19.28
CA LYS A 36 -4.01 4.66 -19.51
C LYS A 36 -2.67 4.72 -18.75
N LEU A 37 -2.72 5.20 -17.53
CA LEU A 37 -1.57 5.33 -16.63
C LEU A 37 -1.65 4.28 -15.51
N TRP A 38 -0.49 3.80 -15.11
CA TRP A 38 -0.31 3.00 -13.92
C TRP A 38 0.40 3.78 -12.83
N ASP A 39 -0.12 3.70 -11.61
CA ASP A 39 0.63 3.98 -10.40
C ASP A 39 1.27 2.68 -9.93
N VAL A 40 2.59 2.65 -9.89
CA VAL A 40 3.36 1.46 -9.47
C VAL A 40 4.31 1.81 -8.34
N ILE A 41 4.66 0.80 -7.54
CA ILE A 41 5.71 0.90 -6.53
C ILE A 41 6.98 0.34 -7.13
N VAL A 42 8.02 1.14 -7.11
CA VAL A 42 9.31 0.79 -7.72
C VAL A 42 10.38 0.69 -6.65
N LYS A 43 11.11 -0.42 -6.63
CA LYS A 43 12.37 -0.56 -5.92
C LYS A 43 13.50 -0.17 -6.86
N TYR A 44 14.36 0.74 -6.42
CA TYR A 44 15.49 1.21 -7.22
C TYR A 44 16.77 1.30 -6.39
N SER A 45 17.92 1.30 -7.07
CA SER A 45 19.23 1.54 -6.49
C SER A 45 19.92 2.74 -7.13
N GLY A 46 20.81 3.38 -6.40
CA GLY A 46 21.57 4.52 -6.88
C GLY A 46 20.82 5.85 -6.82
N SER A 47 21.01 6.69 -7.86
CA SER A 47 20.48 8.07 -7.88
C SER A 47 19.00 8.13 -8.25
N GLN A 48 18.28 9.06 -7.63
CA GLN A 48 16.90 9.38 -7.99
C GLN A 48 16.77 10.08 -9.35
N SER A 49 17.89 10.61 -9.88
CA SER A 49 17.93 11.33 -11.14
C SER A 49 17.63 10.42 -12.31
N GLY A 50 16.65 10.14 -12.85
CA GLY A 50 16.32 9.19 -13.91
C GLY A 50 15.14 8.29 -13.58
N LEU A 51 14.52 8.48 -12.38
CA LEU A 51 13.24 7.85 -12.08
C LEU A 51 12.10 8.53 -12.84
N ALA A 52 12.12 9.85 -12.98
CA ALA A 52 11.14 10.61 -13.72
C ALA A 52 11.53 10.75 -15.22
N GLY A 53 10.59 11.17 -16.04
CA GLY A 53 10.75 11.39 -17.47
C GLY A 53 9.67 12.31 -18.02
N GLU A 54 9.58 12.48 -19.34
CA GLU A 54 8.66 13.40 -19.98
C GLU A 54 7.18 13.07 -19.66
N GLN A 55 6.84 11.76 -19.62
CA GLN A 55 5.49 11.26 -19.28
C GLN A 55 5.49 10.41 -17.99
N ILE A 56 6.60 10.39 -17.25
CA ILE A 56 6.80 9.58 -16.06
C ILE A 56 6.98 10.51 -14.87
N GLN A 57 6.06 10.41 -13.91
CA GLN A 57 6.16 11.10 -12.64
C GLN A 57 6.66 10.13 -11.58
N ALA A 58 7.59 10.57 -10.74
CA ALA A 58 8.14 9.76 -9.67
C ALA A 58 8.18 10.54 -8.36
N VAL A 59 7.67 9.92 -7.31
CA VAL A 59 7.73 10.42 -5.93
C VAL A 59 8.63 9.48 -5.13
N PRO A 60 9.87 9.86 -4.84
CA PRO A 60 10.77 9.04 -4.07
C PRO A 60 10.26 8.84 -2.63
N LEU A 61 10.46 7.62 -2.13
CA LEU A 61 10.17 7.22 -0.75
C LEU A 61 11.46 6.83 -0.02
N LEU A 62 11.35 6.54 1.27
CA LEU A 62 12.47 6.03 2.05
C LEU A 62 12.89 4.63 1.59
N GLY A 63 14.15 4.26 1.83
CA GLY A 63 14.65 2.92 1.63
C GLY A 63 14.86 2.50 0.17
N GLY A 64 14.98 3.42 -0.78
CA GLY A 64 15.17 3.10 -2.19
C GLY A 64 13.88 2.65 -2.88
N TYR A 65 12.75 3.17 -2.45
CA TYR A 65 11.45 2.98 -3.10
C TYR A 65 10.95 4.29 -3.71
N ALA A 66 10.07 4.19 -4.68
CA ALA A 66 9.35 5.32 -5.26
C ALA A 66 7.95 4.90 -5.68
N VAL A 67 6.99 5.83 -5.62
CA VAL A 67 5.74 5.70 -6.36
C VAL A 67 5.97 6.33 -7.72
N VAL A 68 5.67 5.59 -8.77
CA VAL A 68 5.88 6.05 -10.16
C VAL A 68 4.58 5.93 -10.93
N THR A 69 4.18 7.05 -11.55
CA THR A 69 3.04 7.11 -12.46
C THR A 69 3.58 7.15 -13.89
N LEU A 70 3.22 6.16 -14.69
CA LEU A 70 3.70 6.03 -16.06
C LEU A 70 2.68 5.39 -16.99
N PRO A 71 2.78 5.64 -18.32
CA PRO A 71 1.94 4.97 -19.32
C PRO A 71 2.14 3.45 -19.31
N GLU A 72 1.03 2.71 -19.50
CA GLU A 72 1.08 1.24 -19.61
C GLU A 72 2.12 0.77 -20.64
N SER A 73 2.23 1.48 -21.77
CA SER A 73 3.17 1.18 -22.85
C SER A 73 4.64 1.34 -22.46
N GLU A 74 4.94 2.06 -21.39
CA GLU A 74 6.32 2.34 -20.97
C GLU A 74 6.81 1.44 -19.83
N ILE A 75 5.94 0.62 -19.22
CA ILE A 75 6.32 -0.23 -18.09
C ILE A 75 7.47 -1.17 -18.44
N ASP A 76 7.39 -1.82 -19.60
CA ASP A 76 8.43 -2.76 -20.06
C ASP A 76 9.78 -2.03 -20.26
N SER A 77 9.80 -0.94 -20.99
CA SER A 77 11.03 -0.15 -21.22
C SER A 77 11.58 0.45 -19.92
N TYR A 78 10.70 0.81 -18.99
CA TYR A 78 11.07 1.34 -17.68
C TYR A 78 11.74 0.28 -16.80
N SER A 79 11.26 -0.97 -16.84
CA SER A 79 11.85 -2.08 -16.08
C SER A 79 13.30 -2.38 -16.50
N HIS A 80 13.64 -2.15 -17.76
CA HIS A 80 14.98 -2.38 -18.30
C HIS A 80 16.02 -1.32 -17.93
N ARG A 81 15.61 -0.22 -17.27
CA ARG A 81 16.58 0.77 -16.75
C ARG A 81 17.47 0.12 -15.69
N GLU A 82 18.78 0.40 -15.76
CA GLU A 82 19.80 -0.22 -14.92
C GLU A 82 19.50 -0.06 -13.42
N GLN A 83 19.02 1.11 -13.04
CA GLN A 83 18.72 1.45 -11.64
C GLN A 83 17.43 0.81 -11.09
N ILE A 84 16.55 0.27 -11.93
CA ILE A 84 15.29 -0.34 -11.51
C ILE A 84 15.55 -1.80 -11.13
N GLU A 85 15.25 -2.14 -9.89
CA GLU A 85 15.38 -3.50 -9.36
C GLU A 85 14.09 -4.29 -9.46
N PHE A 86 12.95 -3.66 -9.16
CA PHE A 86 11.66 -4.31 -9.17
C PHE A 86 10.52 -3.30 -9.31
N ILE A 87 9.44 -3.71 -9.98
CA ILE A 87 8.22 -2.93 -10.18
C ILE A 87 7.03 -3.79 -9.73
N GLU A 88 6.26 -3.28 -8.78
CA GLU A 88 5.02 -3.95 -8.36
C GLU A 88 3.81 -3.01 -8.45
N LYS A 89 2.64 -3.60 -8.69
CA LYS A 89 1.39 -2.84 -8.60
C LYS A 89 0.98 -2.65 -7.14
N PRO A 90 0.28 -1.55 -6.81
CA PRO A 90 -0.25 -1.36 -5.48
C PRO A 90 -1.29 -2.45 -5.15
N LYS A 91 -1.40 -2.75 -3.87
CA LYS A 91 -2.39 -3.69 -3.33
C LYS A 91 -3.53 -2.92 -2.70
N GLN A 92 -4.73 -3.42 -2.83
CA GLN A 92 -5.87 -2.84 -2.13
C GLN A 92 -5.74 -3.16 -0.64
N LEU A 93 -5.88 -2.14 0.19
CA LEU A 93 -5.93 -2.29 1.65
C LEU A 93 -7.39 -2.32 2.10
N TYR A 94 -7.66 -3.13 3.12
CA TYR A 94 -8.98 -3.29 3.72
C TYR A 94 -8.90 -2.98 5.21
N PHE A 95 -10.00 -2.49 5.77
CA PHE A 95 -10.10 -2.36 7.23
C PHE A 95 -10.26 -3.74 7.85
N GLU A 96 -9.32 -4.13 8.70
CA GLU A 96 -9.35 -5.40 9.43
C GLU A 96 -9.16 -5.14 10.92
N THR A 97 -10.20 -5.34 11.73
CA THR A 97 -10.11 -5.13 13.18
C THR A 97 -10.26 -6.43 13.97
N PHE A 98 -11.33 -7.18 13.76
CA PHE A 98 -11.60 -8.40 14.54
C PHE A 98 -10.69 -9.57 14.14
N GLN A 99 -10.54 -9.83 12.85
CA GLN A 99 -9.67 -10.91 12.37
C GLN A 99 -8.20 -10.63 12.69
N GLY A 100 -7.77 -9.37 12.66
CA GLY A 100 -6.43 -8.98 13.06
C GLY A 100 -6.14 -9.28 14.54
N LYS A 101 -7.07 -9.04 15.45
CA LYS A 101 -6.93 -9.38 16.89
C LYS A 101 -6.84 -10.88 17.13
N GLU A 102 -7.61 -11.67 16.41
CA GLU A 102 -7.61 -13.13 16.52
C GLU A 102 -6.29 -13.70 15.97
N ALA A 103 -5.89 -13.29 14.76
CA ALA A 103 -4.66 -13.73 14.12
C ALA A 103 -3.40 -13.32 14.91
N SER A 104 -3.45 -12.18 15.61
CA SER A 104 -2.35 -11.69 16.45
C SER A 104 -2.34 -12.26 17.86
N CYS A 105 -3.26 -13.18 18.19
CA CYS A 105 -3.41 -13.76 19.53
C CYS A 105 -3.58 -12.71 20.67
N ILE A 106 -4.14 -11.55 20.37
CA ILE A 106 -4.35 -10.46 21.34
C ILE A 106 -5.53 -10.79 22.29
N LEU A 107 -6.58 -11.44 21.77
CA LEU A 107 -7.77 -11.77 22.55
C LEU A 107 -7.49 -12.59 23.83
N PRO A 108 -6.65 -13.65 23.81
CA PRO A 108 -6.29 -14.37 25.01
C PRO A 108 -5.57 -13.53 26.07
N LEU A 109 -4.77 -12.55 25.63
CA LEU A 109 -4.05 -11.65 26.54
C LEU A 109 -4.97 -10.64 27.21
N GLN A 110 -5.98 -10.15 26.49
CA GLN A 110 -6.98 -9.22 27.03
C GLN A 110 -7.97 -9.92 27.98
N ASN A 111 -8.44 -11.12 27.60
CA ASN A 111 -9.49 -11.86 28.31
C ASN A 111 -8.94 -12.91 29.29
N GLY A 112 -7.63 -13.11 29.32
CA GLY A 112 -6.98 -14.09 30.18
C GLY A 112 -6.71 -13.58 31.60
N VAL A 113 -6.10 -14.46 32.42
CA VAL A 113 -5.71 -14.16 33.80
C VAL A 113 -4.84 -12.92 33.93
N SER A 114 -4.10 -12.59 32.88
CA SER A 114 -3.19 -11.42 32.85
C SER A 114 -3.91 -10.09 32.72
N GLY A 115 -5.12 -10.07 32.11
CA GLY A 115 -5.96 -8.88 31.96
C GLY A 115 -5.21 -7.66 31.39
N LEU A 116 -4.30 -7.89 30.42
CA LEU A 116 -3.46 -6.82 29.89
C LEU A 116 -4.29 -5.87 29.04
N THR A 117 -4.41 -4.64 29.49
CA THR A 117 -5.23 -3.58 28.88
C THR A 117 -4.41 -2.49 28.19
N GLY A 118 -3.08 -2.58 28.24
CA GLY A 118 -2.20 -1.50 27.73
C GLY A 118 -2.16 -0.25 28.62
N ARG A 119 -2.65 -0.32 29.87
CA ARG A 119 -2.62 0.84 30.78
C ARG A 119 -1.20 1.39 30.93
N GLY A 120 -1.03 2.70 30.69
CA GLY A 120 0.25 3.39 30.78
C GLY A 120 1.14 3.21 29.53
N VAL A 121 0.63 2.57 28.48
CA VAL A 121 1.34 2.46 27.19
C VAL A 121 0.82 3.52 26.24
N LEU A 122 1.74 4.29 25.65
CA LEU A 122 1.45 5.24 24.59
C LEU A 122 1.67 4.55 23.23
N VAL A 123 0.67 4.62 22.35
CA VAL A 123 0.74 4.04 21.00
C VAL A 123 0.69 5.16 19.97
N GLY A 124 1.72 5.25 19.13
CA GLY A 124 1.74 6.16 17.97
C GLY A 124 1.13 5.47 16.76
N ILE A 125 0.17 6.12 16.11
CA ILE A 125 -0.48 5.63 14.89
C ILE A 125 -0.27 6.67 13.80
N VAL A 126 0.26 6.22 12.65
CA VAL A 126 0.38 7.03 11.42
C VAL A 126 -0.49 6.34 10.38
N ASP A 127 -1.61 6.97 10.05
CA ASP A 127 -2.63 6.41 9.15
C ASP A 127 -3.37 7.52 8.40
N SER A 128 -4.33 7.15 7.56
CA SER A 128 -5.19 8.07 6.79
C SER A 128 -6.17 8.88 7.64
N GLY A 129 -6.28 8.59 8.92
CA GLY A 129 -7.15 9.24 9.90
C GLY A 129 -7.70 8.23 10.90
N ILE A 130 -8.48 8.73 11.85
CA ILE A 130 -9.11 7.94 12.89
C ILE A 130 -10.44 8.60 13.27
N ASP A 131 -11.48 7.81 13.54
CA ASP A 131 -12.71 8.32 14.14
C ASP A 131 -12.50 8.58 15.65
N PHE A 132 -11.99 9.76 15.97
CA PHE A 132 -11.69 10.17 17.34
C PHE A 132 -12.94 10.41 18.19
N PHE A 133 -14.14 10.39 17.60
CA PHE A 133 -15.41 10.43 18.33
C PHE A 133 -15.92 9.02 18.72
N HIS A 134 -15.30 7.97 18.17
CA HIS A 134 -15.70 6.61 18.48
C HIS A 134 -15.64 6.34 20.01
N PRO A 135 -16.63 5.68 20.60
CA PRO A 135 -16.69 5.43 22.05
C PRO A 135 -15.45 4.73 22.61
N ASP A 136 -14.82 3.84 21.84
CA ASP A 136 -13.61 3.11 22.26
C ASP A 136 -12.40 4.01 22.49
N PHE A 137 -12.43 5.24 21.99
CA PHE A 137 -11.37 6.25 22.19
C PHE A 137 -11.76 7.29 23.24
N ARG A 138 -12.73 7.00 24.08
CA ARG A 138 -13.17 7.88 25.15
C ARG A 138 -13.12 7.18 26.51
N THR A 139 -12.83 7.97 27.54
CA THR A 139 -13.01 7.54 28.92
C THR A 139 -14.49 7.51 29.28
N GLU A 140 -14.86 6.88 30.39
CA GLU A 140 -16.24 6.91 30.93
C GLU A 140 -16.76 8.33 31.17
N ASP A 141 -15.87 9.26 31.48
CA ASP A 141 -16.15 10.70 31.66
C ASP A 141 -16.28 11.46 30.33
N GLY A 142 -16.14 10.77 29.17
CA GLY A 142 -16.26 11.35 27.84
C GLY A 142 -15.03 12.11 27.35
N LEU A 143 -13.92 12.07 28.07
CA LEU A 143 -12.65 12.66 27.62
C LEU A 143 -12.03 11.81 26.53
N SER A 144 -11.34 12.45 25.59
CA SER A 144 -10.63 11.75 24.51
C SER A 144 -9.37 11.07 25.05
N LEU A 145 -9.15 9.82 24.63
CA LEU A 145 -7.88 9.08 24.84
C LEU A 145 -6.83 9.45 23.78
N ILE A 146 -7.21 10.22 22.76
CA ILE A 146 -6.36 10.57 21.64
C ILE A 146 -5.73 11.94 21.87
N HIS A 147 -4.42 12.02 21.72
CA HIS A 147 -3.67 13.25 21.59
C HIS A 147 -3.31 13.47 20.12
N ILE A 148 -3.69 14.63 19.59
CA ILE A 148 -3.36 15.05 18.23
C ILE A 148 -2.39 16.22 18.30
#